data_2f06f8561798fe100a670276c862b52f
#
_entry.id   2f06f8561798fe100a670276c862b52f
#
_cell.length_a   1.000
_cell.length_b   1.000
_cell.length_c   1.000
_cell.angle_alpha   90.00
_cell.angle_beta   90.00
_cell.angle_gamma   90.00
#
_symmetry.space_group_name_H-M   'P 1'
#
loop_
_entity.id
_entity.type
_entity.pdbx_description
1 polymer ?
#
loop_
_entity_poly.entity_id
_entity_poly.type
_entity_poly.pdbx_seq_one_letter_code
_entity_poly.pdbx_strand_id
1 'polypeptide(L)'
;MVCDFRALISPHIQICRSTVGIMSLRFNSDGTFRVLQMADIQDGPDVREDTIRLIEAAIRKAHPDLIVLTGDQIRGYDPAYIDTFLRRRGEQPGTHVRAVTEIEAKIRGIKRHPIAKTLTKSQPSDERWMIDGIGTDSPKLVKSAGRNGSASKLESWAEAINRVTAASLLDETRQKVRDTFAAFLGPALESHIPFAATYGNHDFQCGILADEQDDLYREFAGCMNPVAGSSPLALEPGTFALPIEASDGSGRIAMSVMMVNSGDYADTADAGDGNGRQSVTEYAKYAANSRGWDLADSDGYGTPSPEAVEWLKRVQRELGRRNGDGQAVPAIAFQHIPPQEFYDCLREVPAYTPNAVEGAREFAGHCYVLDRDVCRPGSRLGEAIGCADVNVGEVDALREAGGYFALFCGHDHKNSFVGHVHDIDLGYAPTCGFECYGPKSRFRGIRLFEFREDNPMAYVTRMLTWGDLVDRYSSNELRVFFEDHCVTDLIGVRNELRRPQVSATLLGAGAVACGAIGYAVRGLLRRPARK
;
A
#
# COMPACT_ATOMS: atom_id res chain seq x y z
N MET A 1 -20.73 14.21 32.40
CA MET A 1 -20.81 15.35 31.47
C MET A 1 -20.09 14.89 30.22
N VAL A 2 -20.83 14.22 29.31
CA VAL A 2 -20.32 13.67 28.05
C VAL A 2 -20.52 14.76 27.01
N CYS A 3 -19.46 15.42 26.58
CA CYS A 3 -19.52 16.38 25.49
C CYS A 3 -19.55 15.64 24.16
N ASP A 4 -20.63 15.86 23.46
CA ASP A 4 -20.94 15.33 22.14
C ASP A 4 -20.12 16.07 21.07
N PHE A 5 -19.06 15.43 20.55
CA PHE A 5 -18.11 16.01 19.56
C PHE A 5 -18.60 15.86 18.11
N ARG A 6 -19.89 15.57 17.89
CA ARG A 6 -20.47 15.40 16.55
C ARG A 6 -20.86 16.68 15.80
N ALA A 7 -20.56 17.87 16.32
CA ALA A 7 -21.10 19.12 15.80
C ALA A 7 -20.07 20.14 15.26
N LEU A 8 -18.90 19.70 14.74
CA LEU A 8 -17.92 20.62 14.14
C LEU A 8 -17.35 20.20 12.78
N ILE A 9 -18.07 19.39 12.02
CA ILE A 9 -17.77 19.26 10.59
C ILE A 9 -18.70 20.21 9.85
N SER A 10 -18.21 21.41 9.57
CA SER A 10 -18.90 22.42 8.76
C SER A 10 -19.02 21.92 7.32
N PRO A 11 -20.21 21.93 6.68
CA PRO A 11 -20.40 21.44 5.32
C PRO A 11 -20.08 22.47 4.23
N HIS A 12 -19.04 23.27 4.40
CA HIS A 12 -18.63 24.27 3.40
C HIS A 12 -17.12 24.19 3.12
N ILE A 13 -16.65 23.06 2.58
CA ILE A 13 -15.45 23.10 1.76
C ILE A 13 -15.90 23.57 0.38
N GLN A 14 -15.80 24.86 0.17
CA GLN A 14 -16.05 25.54 -1.09
C GLN A 14 -14.98 25.05 -2.08
N ILE A 15 -15.38 24.25 -3.07
CA ILE A 15 -14.51 23.84 -4.18
C ILE A 15 -14.17 25.10 -4.98
N CYS A 16 -13.06 25.75 -4.61
CA CYS A 16 -12.44 26.76 -5.45
C CYS A 16 -11.84 26.07 -6.68
N ARG A 17 -12.54 26.08 -7.80
CA ARG A 17 -11.91 25.95 -9.12
C ARG A 17 -11.08 27.21 -9.39
N SER A 18 -9.99 27.38 -8.67
CA SER A 18 -8.94 28.33 -9.06
C SER A 18 -8.01 27.59 -10.04
N THR A 19 -7.67 28.25 -11.12
CA THR A 19 -6.54 27.94 -12.00
C THR A 19 -5.36 27.53 -11.11
N VAL A 20 -5.12 26.20 -11.00
CA VAL A 20 -3.99 25.66 -10.26
C VAL A 20 -2.75 26.09 -11.02
N GLY A 21 -2.09 27.15 -10.56
CA GLY A 21 -0.70 27.38 -10.91
C GLY A 21 0.05 26.12 -10.52
N ILE A 22 0.81 25.54 -11.46
CA ILE A 22 1.62 24.36 -11.23
C ILE A 22 2.49 24.67 -10.02
N MET A 23 2.22 24.04 -8.87
CA MET A 23 3.08 24.15 -7.70
C MET A 23 4.44 23.54 -8.10
N SER A 24 5.48 24.36 -8.23
CA SER A 24 6.84 23.86 -8.42
C SER A 24 7.44 23.56 -7.04
N LEU A 25 8.04 22.37 -6.90
CA LEU A 25 8.85 22.04 -5.73
C LEU A 25 10.21 22.71 -5.86
N ARG A 26 10.71 23.24 -4.76
CA ARG A 26 11.99 23.96 -4.73
C ARG A 26 12.67 23.81 -3.38
N PHE A 27 13.99 23.73 -3.38
CA PHE A 27 14.78 23.84 -2.16
C PHE A 27 14.49 25.16 -1.45
N ASN A 28 14.40 25.12 -0.13
CA ASN A 28 14.25 26.28 0.73
C ASN A 28 15.47 27.22 0.57
N SER A 29 15.32 28.47 0.94
CA SER A 29 16.41 29.47 0.86
C SER A 29 17.65 29.12 1.67
N ASP A 30 17.53 28.22 2.66
CA ASP A 30 18.63 27.67 3.44
C ASP A 30 19.26 26.41 2.80
N GLY A 31 18.83 26.05 1.60
CA GLY A 31 19.28 24.88 0.84
C GLY A 31 18.77 23.55 1.39
N THR A 32 17.71 23.53 2.19
CA THR A 32 17.09 22.29 2.71
C THR A 32 15.84 21.89 1.92
N PHE A 33 15.57 20.59 1.87
CA PHE A 33 14.29 20.05 1.40
C PHE A 33 13.96 18.78 2.20
N ARG A 34 12.74 18.66 2.71
CA ARG A 34 12.32 17.55 3.57
C ARG A 34 11.18 16.79 2.97
N VAL A 35 11.30 15.46 2.97
CA VAL A 35 10.25 14.55 2.50
C VAL A 35 9.83 13.63 3.63
N LEU A 36 8.52 13.45 3.80
CA LEU A 36 7.94 12.40 4.65
C LEU A 36 7.43 11.27 3.76
N GLN A 37 7.90 10.05 3.99
CA GLN A 37 7.36 8.83 3.39
C GLN A 37 6.38 8.18 4.34
N MET A 38 5.14 8.06 3.91
CA MET A 38 4.07 7.31 4.57
C MET A 38 3.78 6.06 3.76
N ALA A 39 3.83 4.90 4.41
CA ALA A 39 3.56 3.61 3.79
C ALA A 39 2.49 2.87 4.59
N ASP A 40 1.72 2.06 3.90
CA ASP A 40 0.85 1.06 4.53
C ASP A 40 -0.08 1.67 5.59
N ILE A 41 -0.82 2.72 5.20
CA ILE A 41 -1.86 3.31 6.03
C ILE A 41 -2.94 2.26 6.27
N GLN A 42 -3.37 1.57 5.22
CA GLN A 42 -4.29 0.43 5.22
C GLN A 42 -5.51 0.61 6.11
N ASP A 43 -6.06 1.80 6.11
CA ASP A 43 -7.31 2.09 6.83
C ASP A 43 -8.52 1.97 5.89
N GLY A 44 -9.66 1.65 6.46
CA GLY A 44 -10.97 1.66 5.79
C GLY A 44 -11.62 3.05 5.88
N PRO A 45 -12.93 3.15 5.59
CA PRO A 45 -13.65 4.44 5.64
C PRO A 45 -13.59 5.13 7.01
N ASP A 46 -13.44 4.35 8.07
CA ASP A 46 -13.31 4.84 9.46
C ASP A 46 -11.82 4.87 9.84
N VAL A 47 -11.06 5.82 9.28
CA VAL A 47 -9.62 5.96 9.55
C VAL A 47 -9.37 6.09 11.06
N ARG A 48 -8.40 5.34 11.57
CA ARG A 48 -8.08 5.30 13.00
C ARG A 48 -7.54 6.63 13.51
N GLU A 49 -8.05 7.06 14.65
CA GLU A 49 -7.59 8.28 15.32
C GLU A 49 -6.07 8.26 15.58
N ASP A 50 -5.51 7.09 15.91
CA ASP A 50 -4.08 6.95 16.14
C ASP A 50 -3.27 7.11 14.85
N THR A 51 -3.77 6.67 13.70
CA THR A 51 -3.15 6.93 12.38
C THR A 51 -3.08 8.43 12.12
N ILE A 52 -4.20 9.13 12.24
CA ILE A 52 -4.26 10.60 12.04
C ILE A 52 -3.32 11.31 13.02
N ARG A 53 -3.33 10.92 14.30
CA ARG A 53 -2.47 11.52 15.33
C ARG A 53 -0.97 11.32 15.05
N LEU A 54 -0.58 10.15 14.54
CA LEU A 54 0.81 9.91 14.13
C LEU A 54 1.20 10.84 12.97
N ILE A 55 0.34 10.96 11.96
CA ILE A 55 0.56 11.84 10.80
C ILE A 55 0.70 13.29 11.25
N GLU A 56 -0.22 13.79 12.07
CA GLU A 56 -0.14 15.14 12.64
C GLU A 56 1.16 15.39 13.42
N ALA A 57 1.52 14.43 14.28
CA ALA A 57 2.73 14.56 15.09
C ALA A 57 4.01 14.56 14.24
N ALA A 58 4.05 13.73 13.17
CA ALA A 58 5.16 13.69 12.24
C ALA A 58 5.28 14.99 11.43
N ILE A 59 4.17 15.52 10.92
CA ILE A 59 4.14 16.80 10.19
C ILE A 59 4.63 17.94 11.10
N ARG A 60 4.09 18.04 12.31
CA ARG A 60 4.55 19.07 13.27
C ARG A 60 6.02 18.95 13.64
N LYS A 61 6.56 17.72 13.66
CA LYS A 61 7.98 17.49 14.00
C LYS A 61 8.92 17.77 12.84
N ALA A 62 8.52 17.38 11.63
CA ALA A 62 9.38 17.40 10.46
C ALA A 62 9.31 18.71 9.69
N HIS A 63 8.15 19.40 9.70
CA HIS A 63 7.86 20.51 8.78
C HIS A 63 8.26 20.14 7.34
N PRO A 64 7.65 19.12 6.73
CA PRO A 64 8.07 18.62 5.43
C PRO A 64 7.67 19.56 4.30
N ASP A 65 8.44 19.53 3.23
CA ASP A 65 8.15 20.25 1.98
C ASP A 65 7.35 19.38 1.00
N LEU A 66 7.36 18.05 1.20
CA LEU A 66 6.61 17.07 0.40
C LEU A 66 6.27 15.85 1.26
N ILE A 67 5.10 15.29 1.03
CA ILE A 67 4.70 13.97 1.54
C ILE A 67 4.61 13.01 0.35
N VAL A 68 5.20 11.80 0.47
CA VAL A 68 5.05 10.72 -0.49
C VAL A 68 4.31 9.55 0.15
N LEU A 69 3.27 9.07 -0.51
CA LEU A 69 2.48 7.91 -0.13
C LEU A 69 2.96 6.74 -0.98
N THR A 70 3.52 5.71 -0.34
CA THR A 70 4.19 4.61 -1.03
C THR A 70 3.37 3.33 -1.05
N GLY A 71 2.08 3.46 -1.36
CA GLY A 71 1.20 2.32 -1.55
C GLY A 71 0.50 1.82 -0.28
N ASP A 72 -0.51 1.00 -0.49
CA ASP A 72 -1.37 0.42 0.53
C ASP A 72 -2.00 1.46 1.45
N GLN A 73 -2.57 2.50 0.85
CA GLN A 73 -3.36 3.51 1.56
C GLN A 73 -4.72 2.96 1.95
N ILE A 74 -5.29 2.08 1.12
CA ILE A 74 -6.58 1.43 1.33
C ILE A 74 -6.39 0.06 1.95
N ARG A 75 -7.22 -0.26 2.93
CA ARG A 75 -7.25 -1.57 3.54
C ARG A 75 -7.82 -2.61 2.58
N GLY A 76 -7.03 -3.62 2.27
CA GLY A 76 -7.48 -4.75 1.46
C GLY A 76 -8.59 -5.55 2.12
N TYR A 77 -9.52 -6.09 1.31
CA TYR A 77 -10.65 -6.92 1.74
C TYR A 77 -11.58 -6.29 2.78
N ASP A 78 -11.57 -4.96 2.92
CA ASP A 78 -12.49 -4.29 3.83
C ASP A 78 -13.95 -4.54 3.39
N PRO A 79 -14.83 -4.96 4.30
CA PRO A 79 -16.23 -5.26 3.96
C PRO A 79 -16.99 -4.06 3.37
N ALA A 80 -16.50 -2.83 3.56
CA ALA A 80 -17.09 -1.64 2.98
C ALA A 80 -16.88 -1.51 1.46
N TYR A 81 -15.87 -2.17 0.90
CA TYR A 81 -15.47 -2.09 -0.50
C TYR A 81 -15.61 -3.42 -1.26
N ILE A 82 -15.65 -4.53 -0.55
CA ILE A 82 -15.47 -5.86 -1.12
C ILE A 82 -16.49 -6.19 -2.24
N ASP A 83 -17.70 -5.69 -2.18
CA ASP A 83 -18.70 -5.96 -3.21
C ASP A 83 -18.37 -5.24 -4.54
N THR A 84 -17.72 -4.08 -4.49
CA THR A 84 -17.22 -3.38 -5.68
C THR A 84 -16.02 -4.11 -6.28
N PHE A 85 -15.11 -4.57 -5.44
CA PHE A 85 -13.96 -5.39 -5.87
C PHE A 85 -14.42 -6.68 -6.56
N LEU A 86 -15.36 -7.43 -5.96
CA LEU A 86 -15.96 -8.61 -6.57
C LEU A 86 -16.54 -8.32 -7.95
N ARG A 87 -17.26 -7.21 -8.05
CA ARG A 87 -17.89 -6.81 -9.30
C ARG A 87 -16.86 -6.50 -10.38
N ARG A 88 -15.77 -5.83 -10.05
CA ARG A 88 -14.67 -5.56 -10.98
C ARG A 88 -14.03 -6.84 -11.51
N ARG A 89 -14.05 -7.90 -10.74
CA ARG A 89 -13.57 -9.23 -11.11
C ARG A 89 -14.59 -10.06 -11.90
N GLY A 90 -15.77 -9.52 -12.19
CA GLY A 90 -16.85 -10.25 -12.82
C GLY A 90 -17.62 -11.18 -11.87
N GLU A 91 -17.39 -11.08 -10.57
CA GLU A 91 -18.09 -11.87 -9.55
C GLU A 91 -19.34 -11.14 -9.02
N GLN A 92 -20.24 -11.90 -8.42
CA GLN A 92 -21.48 -11.33 -7.89
C GLN A 92 -21.22 -10.66 -6.53
N PRO A 93 -21.72 -9.43 -6.29
CA PRO A 93 -21.73 -8.83 -4.96
C PRO A 93 -22.38 -9.76 -3.95
N GLY A 94 -21.85 -9.79 -2.73
CA GLY A 94 -22.33 -10.71 -1.68
C GLY A 94 -21.75 -12.12 -1.74
N THR A 95 -20.94 -12.47 -2.74
CA THR A 95 -20.18 -13.73 -2.74
C THR A 95 -19.28 -13.81 -1.50
N HIS A 96 -19.19 -14.99 -0.91
CA HIS A 96 -18.30 -15.22 0.24
C HIS A 96 -16.85 -15.06 -0.20
N VAL A 97 -16.10 -14.32 0.58
CA VAL A 97 -14.66 -14.05 0.32
C VAL A 97 -13.83 -14.74 1.39
N ARG A 98 -13.68 -14.08 2.51
CA ARG A 98 -12.93 -14.56 3.68
C ARG A 98 -13.84 -14.56 4.90
N ALA A 99 -13.68 -15.57 5.73
CA ALA A 99 -14.44 -15.66 6.99
C ALA A 99 -14.23 -14.42 7.87
N VAL A 100 -13.01 -13.88 7.89
CA VAL A 100 -12.68 -12.66 8.66
C VAL A 100 -13.48 -11.46 8.15
N THR A 101 -13.53 -11.23 6.82
CA THR A 101 -14.30 -10.15 6.19
C THR A 101 -15.80 -10.27 6.54
N GLU A 102 -16.33 -11.48 6.51
CA GLU A 102 -17.75 -11.72 6.85
C GLU A 102 -18.06 -11.49 8.34
N ILE A 103 -17.16 -11.89 9.22
CA ILE A 103 -17.29 -11.64 10.65
C ILE A 103 -17.22 -10.14 10.93
N GLU A 104 -16.26 -9.45 10.33
CA GLU A 104 -16.07 -8.02 10.48
C GLU A 104 -17.27 -7.22 9.95
N ALA A 105 -17.81 -7.58 8.78
CA ALA A 105 -19.04 -6.97 8.27
C ALA A 105 -20.17 -7.03 9.28
N LYS A 106 -20.35 -8.18 9.93
CA LYS A 106 -21.37 -8.35 10.97
C LYS A 106 -21.10 -7.49 12.20
N ILE A 107 -19.86 -7.45 12.69
CA ILE A 107 -19.46 -6.67 13.86
C ILE A 107 -19.66 -5.17 13.60
N ARG A 108 -19.28 -4.69 12.41
CA ARG A 108 -19.42 -3.28 12.02
C ARG A 108 -20.82 -2.91 11.55
N GLY A 109 -21.74 -3.89 11.46
CA GLY A 109 -23.10 -3.66 10.96
C GLY A 109 -23.18 -3.29 9.48
N ILE A 110 -22.13 -3.60 8.71
CA ILE A 110 -22.06 -3.36 7.27
C ILE A 110 -22.94 -4.38 6.55
N LYS A 111 -23.93 -3.88 5.82
CA LYS A 111 -24.81 -4.72 5.01
C LYS A 111 -24.16 -4.92 3.64
N ARG A 112 -23.71 -6.12 3.38
CA ARG A 112 -23.28 -6.49 2.04
C ARG A 112 -24.50 -6.60 1.11
N HIS A 113 -24.33 -6.27 -0.15
CA HIS A 113 -25.40 -6.33 -1.14
C HIS A 113 -25.89 -7.79 -1.27
N PRO A 114 -27.20 -8.05 -1.09
CA PRO A 114 -27.72 -9.42 -1.25
C PRO A 114 -27.56 -9.86 -2.71
N ILE A 115 -27.12 -11.09 -2.92
CA ILE A 115 -27.17 -11.73 -4.23
C ILE A 115 -28.62 -11.66 -4.70
N ALA A 116 -28.85 -11.05 -5.87
CA ALA A 116 -30.16 -11.10 -6.48
C ALA A 116 -30.48 -12.56 -6.78
N LYS A 117 -31.33 -13.20 -5.97
CA LYS A 117 -31.66 -14.64 -6.05
C LYS A 117 -32.33 -15.06 -7.37
N THR A 118 -32.52 -14.13 -8.30
CA THR A 118 -33.42 -14.32 -9.44
C THR A 118 -32.73 -14.37 -10.80
N LEU A 119 -31.40 -14.36 -10.90
CA LEU A 119 -30.73 -14.43 -12.21
C LEU A 119 -29.62 -15.49 -12.23
N THR A 120 -29.99 -16.71 -11.87
CA THR A 120 -29.17 -17.89 -12.12
C THR A 120 -29.41 -18.37 -13.54
N LYS A 121 -28.31 -18.49 -14.29
CA LYS A 121 -28.11 -19.09 -15.61
C LYS A 121 -28.12 -18.12 -16.79
N SER A 122 -27.13 -17.28 -16.85
CA SER A 122 -26.40 -17.07 -18.10
C SER A 122 -24.91 -17.09 -17.76
N GLN A 123 -24.16 -17.97 -18.43
CA GLN A 123 -22.70 -17.90 -18.42
C GLN A 123 -22.27 -16.50 -18.85
N PRO A 124 -21.17 -15.96 -18.31
CA PRO A 124 -20.62 -14.71 -18.84
C PRO A 124 -20.22 -14.95 -20.29
N SER A 125 -21.04 -14.47 -21.22
CA SER A 125 -20.57 -14.22 -22.55
C SER A 125 -19.57 -13.09 -22.50
N ASP A 126 -18.48 -13.18 -23.25
CA ASP A 126 -17.30 -12.32 -23.39
C ASP A 126 -17.56 -10.82 -23.60
N GLU A 127 -18.42 -10.21 -22.83
CA GLU A 127 -18.58 -8.76 -22.80
C GLU A 127 -17.70 -8.18 -21.69
N ARG A 128 -16.48 -7.85 -22.07
CA ARG A 128 -15.63 -6.92 -21.35
C ARG A 128 -16.46 -5.73 -20.92
N TRP A 129 -16.52 -5.48 -19.62
CA TRP A 129 -17.00 -4.23 -19.05
C TRP A 129 -16.01 -3.10 -19.39
N MET A 130 -15.96 -2.71 -20.66
CA MET A 130 -15.40 -1.43 -21.02
C MET A 130 -16.35 -0.38 -20.47
N ILE A 131 -15.94 0.33 -19.44
CA ILE A 131 -16.50 1.63 -19.11
C ILE A 131 -15.86 2.59 -20.13
N ASP A 132 -16.38 2.60 -21.36
CA ASP A 132 -16.13 3.71 -22.24
C ASP A 132 -16.71 4.95 -21.59
N GLY A 133 -15.85 5.94 -21.41
CA GLY A 133 -16.06 7.29 -20.98
C GLY A 133 -17.46 7.63 -20.43
N ILE A 134 -17.52 8.00 -19.16
CA ILE A 134 -18.71 8.64 -18.60
C ILE A 134 -18.90 9.97 -19.33
N GLY A 135 -19.55 9.90 -20.50
CA GLY A 135 -20.17 11.06 -21.10
C GLY A 135 -21.38 11.46 -20.25
N THR A 136 -21.49 12.72 -19.93
CA THR A 136 -22.53 13.36 -19.12
C THR A 136 -23.92 13.36 -19.76
N ASP A 137 -24.32 12.31 -20.45
CA ASP A 137 -25.65 12.24 -21.07
C ASP A 137 -26.54 11.22 -20.37
N SER A 138 -27.56 11.73 -19.71
CA SER A 138 -28.68 10.96 -19.19
C SER A 138 -29.24 10.03 -20.27
N PRO A 139 -29.56 8.75 -19.96
CA PRO A 139 -30.05 7.80 -20.96
C PRO A 139 -31.40 8.25 -21.50
N LYS A 140 -31.43 8.72 -22.73
CA LYS A 140 -32.67 8.93 -23.48
C LYS A 140 -33.27 7.58 -23.82
N LEU A 141 -34.47 7.34 -23.34
CA LEU A 141 -35.28 6.18 -23.67
C LEU A 141 -35.53 6.15 -25.20
N VAL A 142 -34.86 5.25 -25.87
CA VAL A 142 -35.18 4.97 -27.30
C VAL A 142 -36.32 3.95 -27.34
N LYS A 143 -37.49 4.42 -27.73
CA LYS A 143 -38.62 3.56 -28.05
C LYS A 143 -38.36 2.89 -29.42
N SER A 144 -38.04 1.60 -29.45
CA SER A 144 -38.17 0.79 -30.63
C SER A 144 -39.32 -0.21 -30.45
N ALA A 145 -40.34 -0.08 -31.28
CA ALA A 145 -41.46 -1.00 -31.32
C ALA A 145 -41.11 -2.19 -32.24
N GLY A 146 -41.06 -3.39 -31.70
CA GLY A 146 -40.95 -4.65 -32.44
C GLY A 146 -41.61 -5.77 -31.66
N ARG A 147 -42.69 -6.35 -32.20
CA ARG A 147 -43.41 -7.50 -31.61
C ARG A 147 -42.55 -8.76 -31.72
N ASN A 148 -42.07 -9.24 -30.59
CA ASN A 148 -41.95 -10.66 -30.19
C ASN A 148 -41.03 -10.72 -28.94
N GLY A 149 -41.57 -11.14 -27.82
CA GLY A 149 -40.74 -11.61 -26.75
C GLY A 149 -40.91 -10.93 -25.42
N SER A 150 -41.75 -11.51 -24.56
CA SER A 150 -41.77 -11.18 -23.13
C SER A 150 -40.43 -11.57 -22.41
N ALA A 151 -39.71 -12.55 -22.94
CA ALA A 151 -38.42 -13.00 -22.43
C ALA A 151 -37.31 -11.96 -22.70
N SER A 152 -37.19 -11.43 -23.92
CA SER A 152 -36.16 -10.44 -24.28
C SER A 152 -36.31 -9.09 -23.55
N LYS A 153 -37.55 -8.74 -23.18
CA LYS A 153 -37.80 -7.52 -22.37
C LYS A 153 -37.39 -7.70 -20.91
N LEU A 154 -37.63 -8.87 -20.31
CA LEU A 154 -37.20 -9.17 -18.95
C LEU A 154 -35.68 -9.24 -18.85
N GLU A 155 -34.99 -9.82 -19.81
CA GLU A 155 -33.53 -9.84 -19.90
C GLU A 155 -32.96 -8.43 -20.04
N SER A 156 -33.51 -7.58 -20.91
CA SER A 156 -33.07 -6.19 -21.06
C SER A 156 -33.33 -5.32 -19.83
N TRP A 157 -34.40 -5.57 -19.08
CA TRP A 157 -34.67 -4.90 -17.81
C TRP A 157 -33.73 -5.37 -16.71
N ALA A 158 -33.45 -6.66 -16.63
CA ALA A 158 -32.51 -7.21 -15.68
C ALA A 158 -31.07 -6.69 -15.91
N GLU A 159 -30.66 -6.60 -17.16
CA GLU A 159 -29.38 -5.99 -17.54
C GLU A 159 -29.33 -4.48 -17.23
N ALA A 160 -30.41 -3.75 -17.48
CA ALA A 160 -30.49 -2.33 -17.13
C ALA A 160 -30.44 -2.11 -15.62
N ILE A 161 -31.18 -2.94 -14.83
CA ILE A 161 -31.13 -2.89 -13.35
C ILE A 161 -29.72 -3.24 -12.87
N ASN A 162 -29.06 -4.26 -13.41
CA ASN A 162 -27.71 -4.65 -13.06
C ASN A 162 -26.70 -3.53 -13.36
N ARG A 163 -26.82 -2.84 -14.49
CA ARG A 163 -25.97 -1.68 -14.83
C ARG A 163 -26.16 -0.52 -13.86
N VAL A 164 -27.39 -0.16 -13.56
CA VAL A 164 -27.70 0.90 -12.59
C VAL A 164 -27.18 0.55 -11.19
N THR A 165 -27.37 -0.69 -10.75
CA THR A 165 -26.86 -1.15 -9.45
C THR A 165 -25.33 -1.15 -9.41
N ALA A 166 -24.66 -1.51 -10.52
CA ALA A 166 -23.20 -1.47 -10.61
C ALA A 166 -22.65 -0.05 -10.55
N ALA A 167 -23.25 0.88 -11.29
CA ALA A 167 -22.85 2.29 -11.25
C ALA A 167 -23.06 2.89 -9.85
N SER A 168 -24.20 2.62 -9.22
CA SER A 168 -24.49 3.10 -7.86
C SER A 168 -23.50 2.54 -6.82
N LEU A 169 -23.12 1.25 -6.93
CA LEU A 169 -22.14 0.64 -6.04
C LEU A 169 -20.74 1.25 -6.23
N LEU A 170 -20.34 1.50 -7.46
CA LEU A 170 -19.07 2.14 -7.79
C LEU A 170 -19.01 3.57 -7.24
N ASP A 171 -20.07 4.36 -7.44
CA ASP A 171 -20.16 5.74 -6.96
C ASP A 171 -20.10 5.79 -5.42
N GLU A 172 -20.81 4.88 -4.74
CA GLU A 172 -20.75 4.76 -3.28
C GLU A 172 -19.34 4.41 -2.80
N THR A 173 -18.65 3.50 -3.49
CA THR A 173 -17.29 3.12 -3.14
C THR A 173 -16.31 4.25 -3.41
N ARG A 174 -16.44 4.97 -4.52
CA ARG A 174 -15.63 6.17 -4.80
C ARG A 174 -15.77 7.21 -3.69
N GLN A 175 -16.98 7.44 -3.22
CA GLN A 175 -17.19 8.38 -2.12
C GLN A 175 -16.50 7.89 -0.82
N LYS A 176 -16.61 6.61 -0.49
CA LYS A 176 -15.93 6.03 0.70
C LYS A 176 -14.40 6.14 0.59
N VAL A 177 -13.83 5.82 -0.58
CA VAL A 177 -12.38 5.96 -0.83
C VAL A 177 -11.95 7.42 -0.71
N ARG A 178 -12.72 8.33 -1.32
CA ARG A 178 -12.49 9.77 -1.20
C ARG A 178 -12.52 10.24 0.25
N ASP A 179 -13.48 9.77 1.05
CA ASP A 179 -13.60 10.14 2.46
C ASP A 179 -12.42 9.56 3.28
N THR A 180 -11.95 8.36 2.96
CA THR A 180 -10.74 7.78 3.53
C THR A 180 -9.52 8.65 3.23
N PHE A 181 -9.34 9.06 1.97
CA PHE A 181 -8.26 9.96 1.57
C PHE A 181 -8.36 11.31 2.29
N ALA A 182 -9.55 11.90 2.36
CA ALA A 182 -9.76 13.15 3.09
C ALA A 182 -9.37 13.06 4.57
N ALA A 183 -9.63 11.93 5.21
CA ALA A 183 -9.33 11.74 6.62
C ALA A 183 -7.82 11.68 6.90
N PHE A 184 -7.05 10.84 6.20
CA PHE A 184 -5.62 10.74 6.47
C PHE A 184 -4.80 11.88 5.84
N LEU A 185 -5.29 12.50 4.77
CA LEU A 185 -4.66 13.71 4.20
C LEU A 185 -4.99 14.98 5.00
N GLY A 186 -6.02 14.96 5.84
CA GLY A 186 -6.45 16.13 6.61
C GLY A 186 -5.31 16.95 7.20
N PRO A 187 -4.38 16.36 7.96
CA PRO A 187 -3.24 17.08 8.55
C PRO A 187 -2.32 17.74 7.50
N ALA A 188 -2.12 17.12 6.34
CA ALA A 188 -1.32 17.68 5.26
C ALA A 188 -2.03 18.85 4.58
N LEU A 189 -3.34 18.70 4.34
CA LEU A 189 -4.18 19.74 3.73
C LEU A 189 -4.28 20.98 4.62
N GLU A 190 -4.48 20.81 5.92
CA GLU A 190 -4.50 21.90 6.91
C GLU A 190 -3.16 22.62 6.99
N SER A 191 -2.07 21.91 6.80
CA SER A 191 -0.70 22.46 6.80
C SER A 191 -0.24 22.94 5.42
N HIS A 192 -1.09 22.83 4.38
CA HIS A 192 -0.78 23.19 2.98
C HIS A 192 0.46 22.50 2.41
N ILE A 193 0.72 21.26 2.83
CA ILE A 193 1.87 20.50 2.37
C ILE A 193 1.48 19.72 1.11
N PRO A 194 2.25 19.82 0.00
CA PRO A 194 2.03 19.04 -1.19
C PRO A 194 2.29 17.56 -0.92
N PHE A 195 1.56 16.70 -1.64
CA PHE A 195 1.71 15.26 -1.54
C PHE A 195 1.67 14.58 -2.91
N ALA A 196 2.28 13.41 -2.99
CA ALA A 196 2.27 12.53 -4.15
C ALA A 196 1.98 11.09 -3.71
N ALA A 197 1.32 10.30 -4.54
CA ALA A 197 0.93 8.93 -4.24
C ALA A 197 1.34 7.96 -5.35
N THR A 198 1.83 6.79 -4.96
CA THR A 198 1.87 5.58 -5.77
C THR A 198 1.05 4.49 -5.09
N TYR A 199 0.94 3.30 -5.70
CA TYR A 199 0.00 2.26 -5.30
C TYR A 199 0.70 1.01 -4.83
N GLY A 200 0.03 0.27 -3.94
CA GLY A 200 0.41 -1.03 -3.46
C GLY A 200 -0.62 -2.10 -3.84
N ASN A 201 -0.39 -3.33 -3.40
CA ASN A 201 -1.20 -4.47 -3.79
C ASN A 201 -2.60 -4.48 -3.15
N HIS A 202 -2.83 -3.73 -2.08
CA HIS A 202 -4.15 -3.63 -1.45
C HIS A 202 -4.99 -2.46 -1.98
N ASP A 203 -4.40 -1.44 -2.58
CA ASP A 203 -5.14 -0.25 -3.02
C ASP A 203 -6.24 -0.57 -4.01
N PHE A 204 -6.03 -1.58 -4.88
CA PHE A 204 -7.00 -1.98 -5.90
C PHE A 204 -8.12 -2.88 -5.37
N GLN A 205 -7.98 -3.41 -4.15
CA GLN A 205 -8.95 -4.32 -3.54
C GLN A 205 -10.20 -3.60 -3.01
N CYS A 206 -10.28 -2.29 -3.18
CA CYS A 206 -11.51 -1.53 -3.05
C CYS A 206 -12.35 -1.53 -4.35
N GLY A 207 -11.79 -1.99 -5.47
CA GLY A 207 -12.44 -1.97 -6.79
C GLY A 207 -12.35 -0.63 -7.53
N ILE A 208 -11.58 0.33 -7.02
CA ILE A 208 -11.24 1.58 -7.71
C ILE A 208 -9.83 1.43 -8.28
N LEU A 209 -9.66 1.62 -9.59
CA LEU A 209 -8.39 1.42 -10.28
C LEU A 209 -7.45 2.61 -10.07
N ALA A 210 -6.16 2.44 -10.40
CA ALA A 210 -5.12 3.43 -10.14
C ALA A 210 -5.40 4.79 -10.81
N ASP A 211 -5.86 4.80 -12.05
CA ASP A 211 -6.25 6.02 -12.78
C ASP A 211 -7.43 6.73 -12.12
N GLU A 212 -8.42 5.95 -11.67
CA GLU A 212 -9.58 6.46 -10.93
C GLU A 212 -9.17 7.01 -9.55
N GLN A 213 -8.22 6.36 -8.87
CA GLN A 213 -7.67 6.86 -7.59
C GLN A 213 -6.82 8.11 -7.79
N ASP A 214 -6.04 8.20 -8.88
CA ASP A 214 -5.35 9.43 -9.26
C ASP A 214 -6.32 10.58 -9.48
N ASP A 215 -7.48 10.34 -10.12
CA ASP A 215 -8.53 11.33 -10.29
C ASP A 215 -9.08 11.80 -8.93
N LEU A 216 -9.29 10.88 -7.99
CA LEU A 216 -9.72 11.22 -6.63
C LEU A 216 -8.66 12.02 -5.88
N TYR A 217 -7.37 11.64 -5.96
CA TYR A 217 -6.29 12.40 -5.33
C TYR A 217 -6.18 13.81 -5.87
N ARG A 218 -6.35 14.00 -7.19
CA ARG A 218 -6.33 15.34 -7.82
C ARG A 218 -7.48 16.25 -7.39
N GLU A 219 -8.51 15.74 -6.73
CA GLU A 219 -9.54 16.60 -6.11
C GLU A 219 -9.01 17.34 -4.87
N PHE A 220 -7.94 16.87 -4.24
CA PHE A 220 -7.36 17.49 -3.04
C PHE A 220 -6.30 18.52 -3.39
N ALA A 221 -6.34 19.66 -2.71
CA ALA A 221 -5.32 20.70 -2.87
C ALA A 221 -3.94 20.17 -2.48
N GLY A 222 -2.92 20.49 -3.29
CA GLY A 222 -1.55 20.04 -3.05
C GLY A 222 -1.22 18.66 -3.63
N CYS A 223 -2.15 17.98 -4.29
CA CYS A 223 -1.84 16.76 -5.03
C CYS A 223 -0.86 17.04 -6.17
N MET A 224 0.23 16.28 -6.22
CA MET A 224 1.29 16.39 -7.23
C MET A 224 1.20 15.30 -8.30
N ASN A 225 0.24 14.36 -8.21
CA ASN A 225 0.07 13.33 -9.21
C ASN A 225 -0.34 13.95 -10.55
N PRO A 226 0.47 13.83 -11.60
CA PRO A 226 0.13 14.32 -12.92
C PRO A 226 -0.92 13.43 -13.59
N VAL A 227 -1.54 13.91 -14.64
CA VAL A 227 -2.30 13.05 -15.54
C VAL A 227 -1.32 12.13 -16.27
N ALA A 228 -1.55 10.84 -16.23
CA ALA A 228 -0.70 9.84 -16.88
C ALA A 228 -0.50 10.15 -18.38
N GLY A 229 0.72 10.03 -18.87
CA GLY A 229 1.08 10.31 -20.26
C GLY A 229 1.03 11.80 -20.66
N SER A 230 0.71 12.72 -19.73
CA SER A 230 0.60 14.17 -20.04
C SER A 230 1.94 14.83 -20.35
N SER A 231 3.05 14.22 -19.96
CA SER A 231 4.40 14.73 -20.22
C SER A 231 5.42 13.58 -20.15
N PRO A 232 6.67 13.78 -20.65
CA PRO A 232 7.73 12.78 -20.48
C PRO A 232 8.06 12.43 -19.02
N LEU A 233 7.64 13.26 -18.07
CA LEU A 233 7.81 13.02 -16.63
C LEU A 233 6.63 12.25 -15.99
N ALA A 234 5.61 11.90 -16.74
CA ALA A 234 4.41 11.20 -16.26
C ALA A 234 4.12 10.03 -17.18
N LEU A 235 4.43 8.81 -16.75
CA LEU A 235 4.26 7.62 -17.56
C LEU A 235 2.85 7.04 -17.43
N GLU A 236 2.53 6.60 -16.23
CA GLU A 236 1.28 5.88 -15.91
C GLU A 236 0.82 6.29 -14.51
N PRO A 237 -0.40 5.91 -14.08
CA PRO A 237 -0.86 6.21 -12.73
C PRO A 237 0.12 5.69 -11.68
N GLY A 238 0.56 6.56 -10.78
CA GLY A 238 1.55 6.24 -9.76
C GLY A 238 3.01 6.16 -10.24
N THR A 239 3.30 6.32 -11.56
CA THR A 239 4.68 6.35 -12.10
C THR A 239 4.98 7.71 -12.75
N PHE A 240 5.71 8.56 -12.04
CA PHE A 240 6.05 9.91 -12.49
C PHE A 240 7.23 10.51 -11.72
N ALA A 241 7.81 11.57 -12.27
CA ALA A 241 8.91 12.32 -11.67
C ALA A 241 8.46 13.70 -11.21
N LEU A 242 8.92 14.10 -10.04
CA LEU A 242 8.73 15.42 -9.44
C LEU A 242 10.08 16.14 -9.37
N PRO A 243 10.37 17.03 -10.31
CA PRO A 243 11.56 17.87 -10.24
C PRO A 243 11.51 18.81 -9.04
N ILE A 244 12.64 18.96 -8.36
CA ILE A 244 12.85 19.91 -7.27
C ILE A 244 13.88 20.93 -7.74
N GLU A 245 13.44 22.17 -7.87
CA GLU A 245 14.28 23.27 -8.37
C GLU A 245 15.28 23.74 -7.31
N ALA A 246 16.36 24.32 -7.78
CA ALA A 246 17.34 25.01 -6.96
C ALA A 246 16.73 26.21 -6.23
N SER A 247 17.25 26.54 -5.05
CA SER A 247 16.75 27.63 -4.19
C SER A 247 16.98 29.02 -4.79
N ASP A 248 17.93 29.16 -5.74
CA ASP A 248 18.38 30.43 -6.33
C ASP A 248 17.41 31.03 -7.38
N GLY A 249 16.33 30.31 -7.70
CA GLY A 249 15.35 30.76 -8.70
C GLY A 249 15.78 30.61 -10.16
N SER A 250 16.90 29.95 -10.43
CA SER A 250 17.40 29.71 -11.80
C SER A 250 16.49 28.78 -12.62
N GLY A 251 15.62 28.00 -11.96
CA GLY A 251 14.85 26.93 -12.59
C GLY A 251 15.68 25.66 -12.86
N ARG A 252 16.94 25.60 -12.42
CA ARG A 252 17.74 24.37 -12.47
C ARG A 252 17.11 23.30 -11.59
N ILE A 253 16.98 22.11 -12.11
CA ILE A 253 16.52 20.94 -11.35
C ILE A 253 17.70 20.43 -10.52
N ALA A 254 17.65 20.63 -9.22
CA ALA A 254 18.74 20.23 -8.31
C ALA A 254 18.60 18.78 -7.85
N MET A 255 17.37 18.27 -7.78
CA MET A 255 17.04 16.89 -7.39
C MET A 255 15.70 16.48 -8.01
N SER A 256 15.40 15.19 -8.04
CA SER A 256 14.06 14.69 -8.39
C SER A 256 13.60 13.62 -7.42
N VAL A 257 12.31 13.60 -7.15
CA VAL A 257 11.60 12.48 -6.51
C VAL A 257 10.90 11.69 -7.61
N MET A 258 11.12 10.38 -7.64
CA MET A 258 10.47 9.45 -8.56
C MET A 258 9.44 8.63 -7.79
N MET A 259 8.20 8.65 -8.25
CA MET A 259 7.17 7.72 -7.80
C MET A 259 7.08 6.60 -8.84
N VAL A 260 7.03 5.34 -8.38
CA VAL A 260 7.00 4.16 -9.25
C VAL A 260 5.87 3.24 -8.78
N ASN A 261 4.96 2.91 -9.68
CA ASN A 261 3.95 1.89 -9.43
C ASN A 261 4.57 0.50 -9.63
N SER A 262 4.71 -0.25 -8.57
CA SER A 262 5.28 -1.60 -8.56
C SER A 262 4.24 -2.70 -8.82
N GLY A 263 3.04 -2.34 -9.27
CA GLY A 263 1.96 -3.28 -9.50
C GLY A 263 1.31 -3.78 -8.20
N ASP A 264 0.49 -4.84 -8.33
CA ASP A 264 -0.20 -5.49 -7.20
C ASP A 264 0.28 -6.94 -7.01
N TYR A 265 -0.29 -7.88 -7.76
CA TYR A 265 0.11 -9.29 -7.78
C TYR A 265 0.50 -9.72 -9.19
N ALA A 266 1.40 -10.71 -9.28
CA ALA A 266 1.77 -11.29 -10.57
C ALA A 266 0.56 -11.95 -11.24
N ASP A 267 0.48 -11.84 -12.55
CA ASP A 267 -0.51 -12.58 -13.33
C ASP A 267 -0.27 -14.08 -13.18
N THR A 268 -1.34 -14.86 -13.11
CA THR A 268 -1.28 -16.30 -13.31
C THR A 268 -1.01 -16.54 -14.81
N ALA A 269 0.24 -16.42 -15.20
CA ALA A 269 0.66 -16.32 -16.59
C ALA A 269 0.49 -17.60 -17.41
N ASP A 270 -0.04 -18.64 -16.85
CA ASP A 270 -0.34 -19.89 -17.58
C ASP A 270 -1.62 -19.86 -18.41
N ALA A 271 -2.16 -18.73 -18.67
CA ALA A 271 -2.97 -18.54 -19.84
C ALA A 271 -2.10 -18.57 -21.13
N GLY A 272 -1.26 -19.54 -21.27
CA GLY A 272 -0.82 -20.25 -22.47
C GLY A 272 -0.31 -19.46 -23.68
N ASP A 273 0.23 -18.24 -23.57
CA ASP A 273 0.89 -17.60 -24.72
C ASP A 273 2.43 -17.57 -24.67
N GLY A 274 3.03 -18.15 -23.65
CA GLY A 274 4.47 -18.40 -23.58
C GLY A 274 5.38 -17.15 -23.60
N ASN A 275 4.83 -15.96 -23.43
CA ASN A 275 5.57 -14.71 -23.57
C ASN A 275 5.82 -13.95 -22.27
N GLY A 276 5.53 -14.51 -21.11
CA GLY A 276 5.89 -13.90 -19.80
C GLY A 276 5.46 -12.43 -19.67
N ARG A 277 4.41 -12.01 -20.34
CA ARG A 277 3.90 -10.65 -20.21
C ARG A 277 3.13 -10.56 -18.92
N GLN A 278 3.75 -9.94 -17.92
CA GLN A 278 2.98 -9.40 -16.83
C GLN A 278 1.98 -8.40 -17.39
N SER A 279 0.73 -8.58 -17.06
CA SER A 279 -0.27 -7.58 -17.34
C SER A 279 0.08 -6.34 -16.53
N VAL A 280 0.13 -5.23 -17.20
CA VAL A 280 0.58 -3.96 -16.64
C VAL A 280 -0.59 -3.17 -16.06
N THR A 281 -1.81 -3.57 -16.34
CA THR A 281 -2.99 -2.88 -15.85
C THR A 281 -3.64 -3.70 -14.75
N GLU A 282 -3.99 -3.05 -13.67
CA GLU A 282 -4.66 -3.62 -12.51
C GLU A 282 -5.93 -4.37 -12.92
N TYR A 283 -6.68 -3.83 -13.88
CA TYR A 283 -7.88 -4.46 -14.39
C TYR A 283 -7.58 -5.80 -15.06
N ALA A 284 -6.53 -5.88 -15.87
CA ALA A 284 -6.13 -7.12 -16.51
C ALA A 284 -5.65 -8.15 -15.49
N LYS A 285 -4.97 -7.73 -14.42
CA LYS A 285 -4.61 -8.59 -13.32
C LYS A 285 -5.83 -9.15 -12.61
N TYR A 286 -6.82 -8.34 -12.30
CA TYR A 286 -8.07 -8.82 -11.71
C TYR A 286 -8.83 -9.77 -12.65
N ALA A 287 -8.80 -9.53 -13.94
CA ALA A 287 -9.45 -10.40 -14.93
C ALA A 287 -8.71 -11.73 -15.12
N ALA A 288 -7.39 -11.72 -15.10
CA ALA A 288 -6.55 -12.92 -15.25
C ALA A 288 -6.58 -13.79 -13.99
N ASN A 289 -6.49 -13.17 -12.82
CA ASN A 289 -6.50 -13.86 -11.54
C ASN A 289 -7.93 -14.13 -11.06
N SER A 290 -8.51 -15.25 -11.48
CA SER A 290 -9.89 -15.61 -11.12
C SER A 290 -10.11 -15.87 -9.62
N ARG A 291 -9.04 -16.10 -8.85
CA ARG A 291 -9.07 -16.31 -7.41
C ARG A 291 -8.44 -15.17 -6.63
N GLY A 292 -7.36 -14.60 -7.12
CA GLY A 292 -6.53 -13.46 -6.71
C GLY A 292 -6.91 -12.65 -5.49
N TRP A 293 -7.18 -13.35 -4.41
CA TRP A 293 -7.58 -12.74 -3.15
C TRP A 293 -6.39 -12.36 -2.27
N ASP A 294 -5.30 -13.10 -2.46
CA ASP A 294 -4.05 -12.90 -1.75
C ASP A 294 -2.88 -13.59 -2.48
N LEU A 295 -1.70 -13.50 -1.88
CA LEU A 295 -0.49 -14.09 -2.40
C LEU A 295 -0.56 -15.61 -2.62
N ALA A 296 -1.39 -16.32 -1.84
CA ALA A 296 -1.54 -17.78 -1.99
C ALA A 296 -2.31 -18.15 -3.27
N ASP A 297 -3.10 -17.22 -3.78
CA ASP A 297 -3.93 -17.41 -4.98
C ASP A 297 -3.34 -16.77 -6.24
N SER A 298 -2.17 -16.14 -6.14
CA SER A 298 -1.44 -15.48 -7.24
C SER A 298 -0.06 -16.12 -7.45
N ASP A 299 0.58 -15.82 -8.59
CA ASP A 299 1.94 -16.28 -8.89
C ASP A 299 3.03 -15.48 -8.15
N GLY A 300 2.66 -14.53 -7.33
CA GLY A 300 3.54 -13.71 -6.53
C GLY A 300 3.13 -12.25 -6.47
N TYR A 301 4.02 -11.42 -5.97
CA TYR A 301 3.84 -9.97 -5.99
C TYR A 301 4.17 -9.39 -7.35
N GLY A 302 3.57 -8.22 -7.64
CA GLY A 302 3.82 -7.45 -8.84
C GLY A 302 5.22 -6.84 -8.88
N THR A 303 5.54 -6.29 -10.03
CA THR A 303 6.77 -5.53 -10.29
C THR A 303 6.41 -4.27 -11.08
N PRO A 304 7.30 -3.26 -11.14
CA PRO A 304 7.16 -2.21 -12.13
C PRO A 304 7.02 -2.80 -13.53
N SER A 305 6.24 -2.12 -14.38
CA SER A 305 6.08 -2.56 -15.74
C SER A 305 7.42 -2.50 -16.51
N PRO A 306 7.64 -3.34 -17.54
CA PRO A 306 8.83 -3.23 -18.39
C PRO A 306 8.98 -1.83 -18.98
N GLU A 307 7.87 -1.15 -19.26
CA GLU A 307 7.89 0.22 -19.75
C GLU A 307 8.33 1.21 -18.65
N ALA A 308 7.91 1.00 -17.40
CA ALA A 308 8.33 1.79 -16.26
C ALA A 308 9.85 1.65 -16.02
N VAL A 309 10.38 0.42 -16.08
CA VAL A 309 11.84 0.18 -15.94
C VAL A 309 12.65 0.93 -17.02
N GLU A 310 12.20 0.87 -18.27
CA GLU A 310 12.85 1.64 -19.35
C GLU A 310 12.61 3.15 -19.24
N TRP A 311 11.46 3.57 -18.69
CA TRP A 311 11.17 4.97 -18.43
C TRP A 311 12.11 5.57 -17.39
N LEU A 312 12.52 4.85 -16.37
CA LEU A 312 13.50 5.31 -15.37
C LEU A 312 14.80 5.80 -16.03
N LYS A 313 15.23 5.15 -17.10
CA LYS A 313 16.38 5.59 -17.90
C LYS A 313 16.05 6.81 -18.77
N ARG A 314 14.86 6.83 -19.37
CA ARG A 314 14.45 7.93 -20.25
C ARG A 314 14.22 9.22 -19.49
N VAL A 315 13.62 9.15 -18.31
CA VAL A 315 13.29 10.33 -17.50
C VAL A 315 14.55 11.05 -17.00
N GLN A 316 15.61 10.31 -16.66
CA GLN A 316 16.90 10.92 -16.30
C GLN A 316 17.51 11.73 -17.46
N ARG A 317 17.46 11.19 -18.68
CA ARG A 317 17.89 11.94 -19.87
C ARG A 317 17.05 13.19 -20.11
N GLU A 318 15.74 13.11 -19.87
CA GLU A 318 14.84 14.27 -20.00
C GLU A 318 15.14 15.35 -18.94
N LEU A 319 15.43 14.96 -17.69
CA LEU A 319 15.79 15.91 -16.64
C LEU A 319 17.11 16.63 -16.97
N GLY A 320 18.15 15.91 -17.41
CA GLY A 320 19.41 16.51 -17.85
C GLY A 320 19.26 17.41 -19.07
N ARG A 321 18.38 17.03 -20.02
CA ARG A 321 18.02 17.88 -21.15
C ARG A 321 17.36 19.19 -20.70
N ARG A 322 16.48 19.16 -19.70
CA ARG A 322 15.84 20.36 -19.13
C ARG A 322 16.85 21.28 -18.44
N ASN A 323 17.84 20.72 -17.76
CA ASN A 323 18.95 21.48 -17.20
C ASN A 323 19.90 22.06 -18.28
N GLY A 324 19.85 21.54 -19.50
CA GLY A 324 20.69 22.00 -20.62
C GLY A 324 22.14 21.48 -20.60
N ASP A 325 22.50 20.66 -19.62
CA ASP A 325 23.84 20.09 -19.46
C ASP A 325 23.92 18.60 -19.83
N GLY A 326 22.75 17.95 -19.98
CA GLY A 326 22.64 16.52 -20.29
C GLY A 326 23.13 15.60 -19.18
N GLN A 327 23.42 16.12 -17.99
CA GLN A 327 23.86 15.32 -16.85
C GLN A 327 22.68 14.68 -16.12
N ALA A 328 22.90 13.50 -15.54
CA ALA A 328 21.90 12.87 -14.70
C ALA A 328 21.65 13.74 -13.45
N VAL A 329 20.36 13.88 -13.09
CA VAL A 329 19.93 14.65 -11.92
C VAL A 329 19.90 13.74 -10.70
N PRO A 330 20.43 14.14 -9.52
CA PRO A 330 20.27 13.37 -8.30
C PRO A 330 18.80 13.00 -8.06
N ALA A 331 18.50 11.71 -7.84
CA ALA A 331 17.12 11.24 -7.72
C ALA A 331 16.98 10.16 -6.64
N ILE A 332 15.89 10.25 -5.90
CA ILE A 332 15.40 9.21 -5.00
C ILE A 332 14.11 8.62 -5.56
N ALA A 333 14.00 7.29 -5.55
CA ALA A 333 12.81 6.59 -6.00
C ALA A 333 12.00 6.05 -4.82
N PHE A 334 10.68 6.05 -4.98
CA PHE A 334 9.71 5.53 -4.01
C PHE A 334 8.72 4.61 -4.72
N GLN A 335 8.51 3.42 -4.17
CA GLN A 335 7.53 2.45 -4.63
C GLN A 335 6.97 1.64 -3.48
N HIS A 336 6.08 0.69 -3.76
CA HIS A 336 5.49 -0.16 -2.74
C HIS A 336 6.24 -1.48 -2.57
N ILE A 337 6.19 -2.36 -3.55
CA ILE A 337 6.76 -3.71 -3.49
C ILE A 337 8.27 -3.63 -3.76
N PRO A 338 9.12 -4.19 -2.87
CA PRO A 338 10.57 -4.15 -3.04
C PRO A 338 11.04 -5.10 -4.15
N PRO A 339 12.12 -4.76 -4.87
CA PRO A 339 12.84 -5.71 -5.73
C PRO A 339 13.65 -6.73 -4.91
N GLN A 340 14.07 -7.81 -5.57
CA GLN A 340 14.78 -8.94 -4.91
C GLN A 340 16.11 -8.53 -4.27
N GLU A 341 16.76 -7.51 -4.79
CA GLU A 341 18.05 -6.97 -4.28
C GLU A 341 17.98 -6.47 -2.83
N PHE A 342 16.78 -6.29 -2.27
CA PHE A 342 16.64 -6.02 -0.84
C PHE A 342 17.17 -7.17 0.03
N TYR A 343 17.17 -8.44 -0.47
CA TYR A 343 17.82 -9.56 0.22
C TYR A 343 19.34 -9.41 0.31
N ASP A 344 19.99 -8.64 -0.56
CA ASP A 344 21.43 -8.37 -0.49
C ASP A 344 21.82 -7.47 0.69
N CYS A 345 20.82 -6.83 1.32
CA CYS A 345 20.98 -6.13 2.60
C CYS A 345 21.03 -7.10 3.80
N LEU A 346 20.81 -8.40 3.57
CA LEU A 346 20.69 -9.42 4.59
C LEU A 346 21.85 -10.41 4.49
N ARG A 347 22.12 -11.06 5.61
CA ARG A 347 23.07 -12.16 5.69
C ARG A 347 22.34 -13.43 6.10
N GLU A 348 22.55 -14.50 5.32
CA GLU A 348 22.01 -15.81 5.66
C GLU A 348 22.65 -16.36 6.94
N VAL A 349 21.84 -16.99 7.78
CA VAL A 349 22.23 -17.55 9.07
C VAL A 349 21.52 -18.87 9.35
N PRO A 350 22.05 -19.71 10.26
CA PRO A 350 21.36 -20.94 10.67
C PRO A 350 19.93 -20.68 11.16
N ALA A 351 19.03 -21.63 10.84
CA ALA A 351 17.59 -21.52 11.12
C ALA A 351 17.21 -21.30 12.60
N TYR A 352 18.08 -21.64 13.52
CA TYR A 352 17.87 -21.45 14.97
C TYR A 352 18.41 -20.12 15.51
N THR A 353 18.95 -19.27 14.65
CA THR A 353 19.49 -17.96 15.07
C THR A 353 18.37 -17.09 15.66
N PRO A 354 18.56 -16.55 16.87
CA PRO A 354 17.56 -15.68 17.49
C PRO A 354 17.26 -14.43 16.64
N ASN A 355 15.98 -14.11 16.51
CA ASN A 355 15.46 -13.00 15.68
C ASN A 355 15.78 -13.11 14.18
N ALA A 356 16.27 -14.26 13.71
CA ALA A 356 16.37 -14.50 12.28
C ALA A 356 14.96 -14.61 11.67
N VAL A 357 14.83 -14.10 10.47
CA VAL A 357 13.60 -14.16 9.70
C VAL A 357 13.79 -15.15 8.55
N GLU A 358 12.89 -16.10 8.40
CA GLU A 358 12.87 -16.99 7.25
C GLU A 358 12.30 -16.25 6.06
N GLY A 359 12.96 -16.32 4.93
CA GLY A 359 12.53 -15.68 3.69
C GLY A 359 11.20 -16.22 3.19
N ALA A 360 10.55 -15.45 2.34
CA ALA A 360 9.31 -15.83 1.69
C ALA A 360 9.57 -16.39 0.29
N ARG A 361 8.65 -17.19 -0.23
CA ARG A 361 8.59 -17.68 -1.62
C ARG A 361 9.91 -18.30 -2.09
N GLU A 362 10.62 -17.72 -3.06
CA GLU A 362 11.90 -18.23 -3.56
C GLU A 362 13.00 -18.29 -2.50
N PHE A 363 12.90 -17.46 -1.48
CA PHE A 363 13.84 -17.41 -0.35
C PHE A 363 13.39 -18.30 0.83
N ALA A 364 12.29 -19.04 0.68
CA ALA A 364 11.78 -19.93 1.73
C ALA A 364 12.78 -21.03 2.08
N GLY A 365 12.87 -21.35 3.37
CA GLY A 365 13.83 -22.32 3.89
C GLY A 365 15.20 -21.73 4.26
N HIS A 366 15.50 -20.52 3.85
CA HIS A 366 16.69 -19.76 4.22
C HIS A 366 16.34 -18.72 5.29
N CYS A 367 17.21 -18.55 6.28
CA CYS A 367 16.99 -17.62 7.38
C CYS A 367 18.00 -16.49 7.36
N TYR A 368 17.55 -15.29 7.64
CA TYR A 368 18.31 -14.07 7.43
C TYR A 368 18.31 -13.19 8.68
N VAL A 369 19.37 -12.42 8.82
CA VAL A 369 19.48 -11.26 9.71
C VAL A 369 19.99 -10.07 8.91
N LEU A 370 19.82 -8.85 9.42
CA LEU A 370 20.44 -7.68 8.79
C LEU A 370 21.96 -7.86 8.70
N ASP A 371 22.53 -7.59 7.53
CA ASP A 371 23.96 -7.43 7.40
C ASP A 371 24.36 -6.05 7.94
N ARG A 372 25.13 -6.07 9.03
CA ARG A 372 25.53 -4.85 9.72
C ARG A 372 26.65 -4.08 9.01
N ASP A 373 27.31 -4.72 8.05
CA ASP A 373 28.38 -4.09 7.29
C ASP A 373 27.80 -3.17 6.18
N VAL A 374 26.58 -3.47 5.71
CA VAL A 374 25.90 -2.67 4.67
C VAL A 374 24.70 -1.89 5.22
N CYS A 375 24.06 -2.36 6.30
CA CYS A 375 22.88 -1.70 6.86
C CYS A 375 23.23 -0.59 7.85
N ARG A 376 22.54 0.54 7.74
CA ARG A 376 22.67 1.70 8.64
C ARG A 376 22.30 1.35 10.09
N PRO A 377 22.95 1.94 11.10
CA PRO A 377 22.55 1.80 12.50
C PRO A 377 21.07 2.18 12.73
N GLY A 378 20.37 1.43 13.59
CA GLY A 378 18.95 1.65 13.87
C GLY A 378 18.01 0.92 12.92
N SER A 379 18.55 0.26 11.89
CA SER A 379 17.79 -0.60 10.97
C SER A 379 17.15 -1.78 11.69
N ARG A 380 15.95 -2.19 11.22
CA ARG A 380 15.18 -3.32 11.77
C ARG A 380 14.65 -4.21 10.66
N LEU A 381 14.83 -5.52 10.84
CA LEU A 381 14.17 -6.58 10.09
C LEU A 381 13.14 -7.23 11.03
N GLY A 382 11.88 -7.09 10.71
CA GLY A 382 10.79 -7.59 11.55
C GLY A 382 9.99 -8.72 10.91
N GLU A 383 10.09 -8.86 9.58
CA GLU A 383 9.43 -9.90 8.80
C GLU A 383 10.18 -10.19 7.49
N ALA A 384 9.78 -11.24 6.78
CA ALA A 384 10.34 -11.58 5.49
C ALA A 384 10.16 -10.44 4.48
N ILE A 385 11.09 -10.34 3.54
CA ILE A 385 10.96 -9.40 2.43
C ILE A 385 9.96 -9.98 1.43
N GLY A 386 8.87 -9.24 1.20
CA GLY A 386 7.80 -9.59 0.26
C GLY A 386 8.09 -9.09 -1.15
N CYS A 387 9.19 -9.54 -1.76
CA CYS A 387 9.51 -9.17 -3.14
C CYS A 387 8.80 -10.04 -4.18
N ALA A 388 8.79 -9.59 -5.43
CA ALA A 388 8.34 -10.39 -6.56
C ALA A 388 9.26 -11.60 -6.79
N ASP A 389 8.70 -12.71 -7.32
CA ASP A 389 9.48 -13.90 -7.67
C ASP A 389 10.34 -13.66 -8.93
N VAL A 390 10.01 -12.66 -9.73
CA VAL A 390 10.73 -12.30 -10.95
C VAL A 390 11.52 -11.02 -10.75
N ASN A 391 12.82 -11.07 -11.01
CA ASN A 391 13.64 -9.87 -11.07
C ASN A 391 13.54 -9.23 -12.48
N VAL A 392 13.00 -8.02 -12.54
CA VAL A 392 12.83 -7.28 -13.80
C VAL A 392 14.00 -6.36 -14.14
N GLY A 393 15.09 -6.43 -13.36
CA GLY A 393 16.29 -5.60 -13.57
C GLY A 393 16.10 -4.13 -13.21
N GLU A 394 15.20 -3.83 -12.28
CA GLU A 394 14.89 -2.45 -11.87
C GLU A 394 16.11 -1.76 -11.25
N VAL A 395 16.77 -2.42 -10.29
CA VAL A 395 17.96 -1.84 -9.62
C VAL A 395 19.10 -1.59 -10.62
N ASP A 396 19.30 -2.50 -11.57
CA ASP A 396 20.26 -2.31 -12.65
C ASP A 396 19.88 -1.12 -13.53
N ALA A 397 18.60 -0.97 -13.86
CA ALA A 397 18.13 0.18 -14.64
C ALA A 397 18.34 1.51 -13.92
N LEU A 398 18.14 1.59 -12.61
CA LEU A 398 18.43 2.77 -11.79
C LEU A 398 19.93 3.11 -11.82
N ARG A 399 20.78 2.11 -11.65
CA ARG A 399 22.25 2.28 -11.70
C ARG A 399 22.74 2.74 -13.08
N GLU A 400 22.27 2.08 -14.13
CA GLU A 400 22.64 2.40 -15.51
C GLU A 400 22.19 3.79 -15.95
N ALA A 401 21.03 4.24 -15.49
CA ALA A 401 20.53 5.59 -15.77
C ALA A 401 21.41 6.68 -15.16
N GLY A 402 22.07 6.39 -14.04
CA GLY A 402 22.81 7.35 -13.25
C GLY A 402 21.90 8.31 -12.47
N GLY A 403 22.47 9.01 -11.50
CA GLY A 403 21.74 9.99 -10.68
C GLY A 403 20.89 9.40 -9.56
N TYR A 404 20.39 8.17 -9.70
CA TYR A 404 19.66 7.51 -8.62
C TYR A 404 20.59 7.10 -7.50
N PHE A 405 20.30 7.51 -6.29
CA PHE A 405 21.09 7.20 -5.11
C PHE A 405 20.33 6.38 -4.06
N ALA A 406 19.01 6.28 -4.17
CA ALA A 406 18.19 5.52 -3.23
C ALA A 406 16.86 5.07 -3.84
N LEU A 407 16.39 3.89 -3.38
CA LEU A 407 15.05 3.35 -3.60
C LEU A 407 14.45 2.99 -2.24
N PHE A 408 13.27 3.53 -1.94
CA PHE A 408 12.56 3.26 -0.70
C PHE A 408 11.18 2.66 -0.96
N CYS A 409 10.85 1.61 -0.19
CA CYS A 409 9.62 0.84 -0.35
C CYS A 409 8.73 0.92 0.91
N GLY A 410 7.47 0.53 0.76
CA GLY A 410 6.54 0.13 1.80
C GLY A 410 6.40 -1.38 1.88
N HIS A 411 5.17 -1.90 1.94
CA HIS A 411 4.79 -3.29 1.80
C HIS A 411 5.09 -4.18 3.02
N ASP A 412 6.33 -4.18 3.51
CA ASP A 412 6.72 -4.98 4.65
C ASP A 412 6.57 -4.16 5.93
N HIS A 413 5.44 -4.34 6.60
CA HIS A 413 4.96 -3.48 7.69
C HIS A 413 5.92 -3.38 8.89
N LYS A 414 6.75 -4.43 9.10
CA LYS A 414 7.64 -4.51 10.27
C LYS A 414 9.10 -4.17 9.94
N ASN A 415 9.41 -3.94 8.66
CA ASN A 415 10.76 -3.63 8.21
C ASN A 415 11.00 -2.11 8.19
N SER A 416 12.17 -1.68 8.66
CA SER A 416 12.57 -0.26 8.65
C SER A 416 14.09 -0.11 8.48
N PHE A 417 14.72 -1.05 7.78
CA PHE A 417 16.15 -0.97 7.51
C PHE A 417 16.47 -0.05 6.32
N VAL A 418 17.73 0.35 6.26
CA VAL A 418 18.35 0.98 5.09
C VAL A 418 19.71 0.32 4.90
N GLY A 419 19.92 -0.30 3.76
CA GLY A 419 21.19 -0.92 3.37
C GLY A 419 21.76 -0.26 2.13
N HIS A 420 23.08 -0.22 2.03
CA HIS A 420 23.79 0.28 0.85
C HIS A 420 24.38 -0.89 0.08
N VAL A 421 23.77 -1.24 -1.03
CA VAL A 421 24.17 -2.34 -1.92
C VAL A 421 24.03 -1.89 -3.37
N HIS A 422 24.79 -2.46 -4.28
CA HIS A 422 24.73 -2.10 -5.71
C HIS A 422 24.91 -0.59 -5.97
N ASP A 423 25.71 0.10 -5.17
CA ASP A 423 25.94 1.56 -5.24
C ASP A 423 24.66 2.42 -5.04
N ILE A 424 23.62 1.87 -4.43
CA ILE A 424 22.36 2.55 -4.13
C ILE A 424 21.88 2.18 -2.72
N ASP A 425 21.19 3.09 -2.05
CA ASP A 425 20.53 2.78 -0.79
C ASP A 425 19.18 2.12 -1.05
N LEU A 426 18.95 0.96 -0.46
CA LEU A 426 17.66 0.26 -0.45
C LEU A 426 17.07 0.33 0.96
N GLY A 427 15.83 0.81 1.09
CA GLY A 427 15.26 1.02 2.41
C GLY A 427 13.74 0.92 2.48
N TYR A 428 13.23 0.85 3.72
CA TYR A 428 11.82 0.71 4.03
C TYR A 428 11.29 1.85 4.89
N ALA A 429 10.02 2.20 4.67
CA ALA A 429 9.16 2.75 5.71
C ALA A 429 8.22 1.64 6.19
N PRO A 430 8.13 1.37 7.51
CA PRO A 430 7.14 0.45 8.07
C PRO A 430 5.74 1.06 7.99
N THR A 431 4.71 0.25 8.30
CA THR A 431 3.35 0.78 8.39
C THR A 431 3.24 1.96 9.34
N CYS A 432 2.51 2.98 8.92
CA CYS A 432 2.08 4.09 9.76
C CYS A 432 0.61 3.98 10.19
N GLY A 433 -0.15 3.04 9.65
CA GLY A 433 -1.54 2.79 10.00
C GLY A 433 -1.71 1.96 11.26
N PHE A 434 -2.91 2.02 11.88
CA PHE A 434 -3.24 1.27 13.08
C PHE A 434 -4.41 0.30 12.90
N GLU A 435 -4.90 0.13 11.67
CA GLU A 435 -5.93 -0.84 11.31
C GLU A 435 -5.36 -2.15 10.76
N CYS A 436 -4.17 -2.12 10.18
CA CYS A 436 -3.48 -3.29 9.62
C CYS A 436 -2.55 -3.98 10.63
N TYR A 437 -2.13 -5.20 10.28
CA TYR A 437 -1.06 -5.87 11.03
C TYR A 437 0.24 -5.03 10.98
N GLY A 438 1.16 -5.31 11.92
CA GLY A 438 2.42 -4.57 11.93
C GLY A 438 3.14 -4.70 13.27
N PRO A 439 4.19 -3.91 13.47
CA PRO A 439 4.97 -3.96 14.70
C PRO A 439 4.16 -3.40 15.88
N LYS A 440 4.71 -3.55 17.09
CA LYS A 440 4.19 -2.88 18.29
C LYS A 440 3.98 -1.40 18.01
N SER A 441 2.97 -0.81 18.62
CA SER A 441 2.58 0.59 18.38
C SER A 441 3.78 1.55 18.39
N ARG A 442 4.68 1.41 19.36
CA ARG A 442 5.89 2.24 19.48
C ARG A 442 6.82 2.25 18.27
N PHE A 443 6.72 1.28 17.37
CA PHE A 443 7.59 1.13 16.19
C PHE A 443 6.88 1.44 14.87
N ARG A 444 5.56 1.64 14.91
CA ARG A 444 4.83 2.18 13.76
C ARG A 444 5.29 3.61 13.52
N GLY A 445 5.46 4.02 12.27
CA GLY A 445 6.07 5.32 12.04
C GLY A 445 6.12 5.76 10.59
N ILE A 446 6.62 6.96 10.42
CA ILE A 446 6.76 7.66 9.15
C ILE A 446 8.25 7.96 8.97
N ARG A 447 8.79 7.79 7.76
CA ARG A 447 10.20 8.03 7.49
C ARG A 447 10.41 9.46 7.03
N LEU A 448 11.34 10.15 7.67
CA LEU A 448 11.80 11.49 7.30
C LEU A 448 13.08 11.40 6.48
N PHE A 449 13.13 12.19 5.42
CA PHE A 449 14.34 12.47 4.63
C PHE A 449 14.64 13.96 4.70
N GLU A 450 15.90 14.31 4.89
CA GLU A 450 16.40 15.67 4.92
C GLU A 450 17.52 15.79 3.88
N PHE A 451 17.28 16.57 2.85
CA PHE A 451 18.21 16.79 1.74
C PHE A 451 18.85 18.17 1.84
N ARG A 452 20.06 18.27 1.29
CA ARG A 452 20.80 19.52 1.11
C ARG A 452 21.00 19.75 -0.38
N GLU A 453 20.75 20.97 -0.87
CA GLU A 453 20.87 21.31 -2.28
C GLU A 453 22.29 21.13 -2.83
N ASP A 454 23.30 21.42 -2.00
CA ASP A 454 24.72 21.28 -2.37
C ASP A 454 25.15 19.83 -2.60
N ASN A 455 24.50 18.86 -1.93
CA ASN A 455 24.73 17.44 -2.14
C ASN A 455 23.50 16.61 -1.72
N PRO A 456 22.46 16.50 -2.56
CA PRO A 456 21.26 15.73 -2.23
C PRO A 456 21.52 14.25 -1.97
N MET A 457 22.58 13.68 -2.53
CA MET A 457 22.93 12.27 -2.34
C MET A 457 23.45 11.96 -0.91
N ALA A 458 23.97 12.97 -0.20
CA ALA A 458 24.39 12.83 1.20
C ALA A 458 23.24 13.14 2.19
N TYR A 459 22.07 12.62 1.89
CA TYR A 459 20.87 12.85 2.67
C TYR A 459 20.92 12.16 4.05
N VAL A 460 20.12 12.70 4.97
CA VAL A 460 19.87 12.09 6.28
C VAL A 460 18.46 11.50 6.28
N THR A 461 18.33 10.27 6.78
CA THR A 461 17.02 9.67 6.99
C THR A 461 16.87 9.05 8.36
N ARG A 462 15.66 9.12 8.92
CA ARG A 462 15.31 8.53 10.22
C ARG A 462 13.83 8.24 10.32
N MET A 463 13.49 7.29 11.17
CA MET A 463 12.10 7.03 11.52
C MET A 463 11.59 8.05 12.54
N LEU A 464 10.39 8.54 12.31
CA LEU A 464 9.57 9.27 13.27
C LEU A 464 8.52 8.30 13.77
N THR A 465 8.79 7.67 14.91
CA THR A 465 7.94 6.58 15.41
C THR A 465 6.86 7.10 16.36
N TRP A 466 5.78 6.33 16.50
CA TRP A 466 4.75 6.58 17.49
C TRP A 466 5.34 6.72 18.90
N GLY A 467 6.30 5.84 19.25
CA GLY A 467 6.96 5.88 20.56
C GLY A 467 7.74 7.17 20.80
N ASP A 468 8.33 7.76 19.76
CA ASP A 468 9.11 8.99 19.86
C ASP A 468 8.24 10.26 19.85
N LEU A 469 7.11 10.22 19.12
CA LEU A 469 6.28 11.40 18.86
C LEU A 469 5.11 11.53 19.82
N VAL A 470 4.48 10.41 20.19
CA VAL A 470 3.24 10.39 20.97
C VAL A 470 3.47 9.91 22.40
N ASP A 471 4.50 9.06 22.61
CA ASP A 471 4.96 8.54 23.91
C ASP A 471 3.84 7.95 24.79
N ARG A 472 2.94 7.19 24.13
CA ARG A 472 1.88 6.43 24.80
C ARG A 472 1.54 5.17 24.01
N TYR A 473 0.77 4.27 24.62
CA TYR A 473 0.22 3.13 23.92
C TYR A 473 -0.89 3.56 22.94
N SER A 474 -1.11 2.75 21.91
CA SER A 474 -2.26 2.90 21.02
C SER A 474 -3.57 2.85 21.82
N SER A 475 -4.59 3.53 21.34
CA SER A 475 -5.96 3.43 21.87
C SER A 475 -6.51 2.00 21.81
N ASN A 476 -5.93 1.15 20.97
CA ASN A 476 -6.28 -0.26 20.80
C ASN A 476 -5.04 -1.17 20.90
N GLU A 477 -4.21 -0.97 21.94
CA GLU A 477 -2.94 -1.69 22.11
C GLU A 477 -3.10 -3.22 22.16
N LEU A 478 -4.22 -3.70 22.67
CA LEU A 478 -4.51 -5.15 22.69
C LEU A 478 -4.61 -5.72 21.27
N ARG A 479 -5.28 -5.02 20.37
CA ARG A 479 -5.35 -5.41 18.96
C ARG A 479 -3.96 -5.36 18.32
N VAL A 480 -3.21 -4.26 18.51
CA VAL A 480 -1.84 -4.10 18.00
C VAL A 480 -0.94 -5.23 18.50
N PHE A 481 -1.09 -5.64 19.76
CA PHE A 481 -0.36 -6.78 20.32
C PHE A 481 -0.69 -8.09 19.58
N PHE A 482 -1.96 -8.39 19.34
CA PHE A 482 -2.36 -9.58 18.59
C PHE A 482 -1.88 -9.54 17.14
N GLU A 483 -1.93 -8.38 16.51
CA GLU A 483 -1.49 -8.19 15.12
C GLU A 483 0.04 -8.29 14.96
N ASP A 484 0.84 -7.86 15.96
CA ASP A 484 2.30 -8.08 15.98
C ASP A 484 2.66 -9.58 16.01
N HIS A 485 1.78 -10.41 16.59
CA HIS A 485 1.98 -11.86 16.72
C HIS A 485 1.10 -12.69 15.78
N CYS A 486 0.36 -12.03 14.87
CA CYS A 486 -0.47 -12.73 13.91
C CYS A 486 0.39 -13.49 12.90
N VAL A 487 0.05 -14.75 12.69
CA VAL A 487 0.72 -15.64 11.73
C VAL A 487 -0.32 -16.25 10.80
N THR A 488 -0.02 -16.30 9.53
CA THR A 488 -0.93 -16.81 8.50
C THR A 488 -0.49 -18.16 7.94
N ASP A 489 0.78 -18.53 8.17
CA ASP A 489 1.41 -19.72 7.62
C ASP A 489 2.47 -20.31 8.57
N LEU A 490 3.08 -21.43 8.15
CA LEU A 490 4.12 -22.12 8.92
C LEU A 490 5.44 -21.32 9.00
N ILE A 491 5.73 -20.48 8.01
CA ILE A 491 6.91 -19.61 8.02
C ILE A 491 6.74 -18.58 9.12
N GLY A 492 5.59 -17.95 9.19
CA GLY A 492 5.23 -17.00 10.26
C GLY A 492 5.34 -17.63 11.65
N VAL A 493 4.84 -18.87 11.83
CA VAL A 493 4.99 -19.60 13.10
C VAL A 493 6.47 -19.78 13.47
N ARG A 494 7.31 -20.21 12.51
CA ARG A 494 8.73 -20.39 12.76
C ARG A 494 9.43 -19.07 13.08
N ASN A 495 9.06 -17.97 12.41
CA ASN A 495 9.59 -16.64 12.67
C ASN A 495 9.22 -16.17 14.09
N GLU A 496 7.97 -16.36 14.51
CA GLU A 496 7.55 -16.04 15.89
C GLU A 496 8.32 -16.86 16.93
N LEU A 497 8.55 -18.15 16.69
CA LEU A 497 9.33 -19.00 17.60
C LEU A 497 10.82 -18.61 17.69
N ARG A 498 11.38 -17.93 16.68
CA ARG A 498 12.74 -17.37 16.72
C ARG A 498 12.86 -16.09 17.55
N ARG A 499 11.73 -15.46 17.89
CA ARG A 499 11.71 -14.30 18.78
C ARG A 499 11.98 -14.76 20.22
N PRO A 500 13.09 -14.37 20.87
CA PRO A 500 13.46 -14.89 22.19
C PRO A 500 12.39 -14.68 23.27
N GLN A 501 11.65 -13.60 23.19
CA GLN A 501 10.56 -13.29 24.12
C GLN A 501 9.39 -14.27 23.99
N VAL A 502 9.03 -14.64 22.76
CA VAL A 502 7.96 -15.62 22.47
C VAL A 502 8.37 -17.01 22.97
N SER A 503 9.58 -17.46 22.60
CA SER A 503 10.11 -18.76 23.01
C SER A 503 10.24 -18.86 24.54
N ALA A 504 10.75 -17.82 25.21
CA ALA A 504 10.85 -17.80 26.68
C ALA A 504 9.47 -17.85 27.34
N THR A 505 8.48 -17.13 26.80
CA THR A 505 7.12 -17.17 27.32
C THR A 505 6.48 -18.55 27.18
N LEU A 506 6.63 -19.19 26.01
CA LEU A 506 6.10 -20.54 25.76
C LEU A 506 6.78 -21.58 26.65
N LEU A 507 8.11 -21.53 26.82
CA LEU A 507 8.85 -22.41 27.72
C LEU A 507 8.41 -22.21 29.17
N GLY A 508 8.26 -20.96 29.62
CA GLY A 508 7.78 -20.64 30.96
C GLY A 508 6.36 -21.16 31.22
N ALA A 509 5.44 -20.95 30.26
CA ALA A 509 4.07 -21.45 30.34
C ALA A 509 4.05 -22.99 30.37
N GLY A 510 4.88 -23.64 29.54
CA GLY A 510 5.04 -25.09 29.52
C GLY A 510 5.55 -25.64 30.87
N ALA A 511 6.56 -24.99 31.47
CA ALA A 511 7.09 -25.36 32.78
C ALA A 511 6.04 -25.26 33.90
N VAL A 512 5.23 -24.18 33.87
CA VAL A 512 4.13 -23.98 34.82
C VAL A 512 3.07 -25.06 34.64
N ALA A 513 2.67 -25.36 33.39
CA ALA A 513 1.70 -26.42 33.10
C ALA A 513 2.20 -27.81 33.55
N CYS A 514 3.45 -28.15 33.25
CA CYS A 514 4.07 -29.41 33.73
C CYS A 514 4.14 -29.46 35.26
N GLY A 515 4.49 -28.38 35.92
CA GLY A 515 4.49 -28.26 37.39
C GLY A 515 3.11 -28.47 37.99
N ALA A 516 2.07 -27.85 37.41
CA ALA A 516 0.68 -28.02 37.83
C ALA A 516 0.17 -29.46 37.65
N ILE A 517 0.49 -30.08 36.51
CA ILE A 517 0.16 -31.50 36.24
C ILE A 517 0.89 -32.39 37.24
N GLY A 518 2.19 -32.20 37.44
CA GLY A 518 2.97 -32.96 38.41
C GLY A 518 2.44 -32.83 39.84
N TYR A 519 2.05 -31.63 40.23
CA TYR A 519 1.40 -31.39 41.54
C TYR A 519 0.07 -32.11 41.66
N ALA A 520 -0.78 -32.04 40.62
CA ALA A 520 -2.09 -32.75 40.61
C ALA A 520 -1.92 -34.28 40.67
N VAL A 521 -0.99 -34.84 39.89
CA VAL A 521 -0.66 -36.28 39.90
C VAL A 521 -0.14 -36.70 41.29
N ARG A 522 0.78 -35.92 41.89
CA ARG A 522 1.24 -36.18 43.27
C ARG A 522 0.12 -36.14 44.31
N GLY A 523 -0.83 -35.22 44.13
CA GLY A 523 -2.03 -35.13 44.97
C GLY A 523 -2.93 -36.36 44.85
N LEU A 524 -3.09 -36.88 43.64
CA LEU A 524 -3.87 -38.11 43.37
C LEU A 524 -3.20 -39.33 43.97
N LEU A 525 -1.89 -39.45 43.83
CA LEU A 525 -1.09 -40.57 44.38
C LEU A 525 -0.99 -40.56 45.92
N ARG A 526 -1.18 -39.44 46.55
CA ARG A 526 -1.18 -39.28 48.03
C ARG A 526 -2.54 -39.44 48.69
N ARG A 527 -3.62 -39.64 47.92
CA ARG A 527 -4.93 -39.94 48.51
C ARG A 527 -4.89 -41.33 49.14
N PRO A 528 -5.08 -41.47 50.46
CA PRO A 528 -5.15 -42.79 51.08
C PRO A 528 -6.34 -43.50 50.53
N ALA A 529 -6.18 -44.80 50.21
CA ALA A 529 -7.29 -45.65 49.85
C ALA A 529 -8.35 -45.56 50.95
N ARG A 530 -9.51 -45.00 50.62
CA ARG A 530 -10.67 -45.06 51.53
C ARG A 530 -11.00 -46.53 51.74
N LYS A 531 -10.78 -47.00 52.97
CA LYS A 531 -11.29 -48.30 53.45
C LYS A 531 -12.82 -48.27 53.52
#